data_cc02d8e79f0602574e721f27cd0c8047
#
_entry.id   cc02d8e79f0602574e721f27cd0c8047
#
_cell.length_a   1.000
_cell.length_b   1.000
_cell.length_c   1.000
_cell.angle_alpha   90.00
_cell.angle_beta   90.00
_cell.angle_gamma   90.00
#
_symmetry.space_group_name_H-M   'P 1'
#
loop_
_entity.id
_entity.type
_entity.pdbx_description
1 polymer ?
#
loop_
_entity_poly.entity_id
_entity_poly.type
_entity_poly.pdbx_seq_one_letter_code
_entity_poly.pdbx_strand_id
1 'polypeptide(L)'
;GAAFGAVAMIVWGSQLDLPSQILPYALPVSAVIGAFVVTIFLFYFAAFFGGFNIITLLLVGIAVNAFATVGIGLFQFLADDGQLRSLVFWTMGSFGRASWSSLLPAAVMMTIGAVFLLAQKRNLDILQLGDAEAGHLGVDVNSVKKLTILGSALAVGAGVALSGIVGFVGLVVPHLVRLLIGARHQFLLPGCIGLGSSITILADLLSRTIIVPAELPVSLVTSAIGAPFFLYLISRTRAI
;
A
#
# COMPACT_ATOMS: atom_id res chain seq x y z
N GLY A 1 0.00 8.80 1.38
CA GLY A 1 1.18 9.47 0.78
C GLY A 1 1.22 9.30 -0.73
N ALA A 2 1.25 8.06 -1.22
CA ALA A 2 1.32 7.81 -2.67
C ALA A 2 0.17 8.49 -3.43
N ALA A 3 -1.06 8.37 -2.94
CA ALA A 3 -2.22 9.02 -3.54
C ALA A 3 -2.08 10.56 -3.55
N PHE A 4 -1.63 11.14 -2.47
CA PHE A 4 -1.41 12.58 -2.39
C PHE A 4 -0.37 13.07 -3.42
N GLY A 5 0.77 12.35 -3.54
CA GLY A 5 1.80 12.67 -4.53
C GLY A 5 1.30 12.57 -5.97
N ALA A 6 0.55 11.49 -6.29
CA ALA A 6 -0.02 11.30 -7.61
C ALA A 6 -1.06 12.37 -7.97
N VAL A 7 -1.96 12.68 -7.03
CA VAL A 7 -3.00 13.70 -7.21
C VAL A 7 -2.39 15.08 -7.42
N ALA A 8 -1.38 15.46 -6.64
CA ALA A 8 -0.64 16.70 -6.84
C ALA A 8 -0.03 16.79 -8.25
N MET A 9 0.52 15.66 -8.74
CA MET A 9 1.08 15.61 -10.09
C MET A 9 0.02 15.69 -11.20
N ILE A 10 -1.17 15.12 -11.01
CA ILE A 10 -2.25 15.21 -11.99
C ILE A 10 -2.74 16.65 -12.13
N VAL A 11 -2.88 17.40 -11.02
CA VAL A 11 -3.41 18.78 -11.03
C VAL A 11 -2.35 19.79 -11.46
N TRP A 12 -1.14 19.72 -10.89
CA TRP A 12 -0.10 20.68 -11.16
C TRP A 12 0.90 20.28 -12.23
N GLY A 13 0.92 19.02 -12.61
CA GLY A 13 1.88 18.50 -13.60
C GLY A 13 1.76 19.16 -14.97
N SER A 14 0.57 19.60 -15.36
CA SER A 14 0.34 20.37 -16.59
C SER A 14 0.98 21.77 -16.59
N GLN A 15 1.27 22.32 -15.39
CA GLN A 15 1.95 23.60 -15.21
C GLN A 15 3.48 23.46 -15.17
N LEU A 16 3.96 22.23 -15.06
CA LEU A 16 5.39 21.92 -15.08
C LEU A 16 5.78 21.62 -16.53
N ASP A 17 6.63 22.45 -17.13
CA ASP A 17 7.20 22.22 -18.48
C ASP A 17 8.15 21.01 -18.46
N LEU A 18 7.60 19.82 -18.25
CA LEU A 18 8.37 18.59 -18.19
C LEU A 18 8.69 18.10 -19.62
N PRO A 19 9.94 17.68 -19.89
CA PRO A 19 10.29 17.06 -21.15
C PRO A 19 9.41 15.84 -21.43
N SER A 20 8.99 15.65 -22.69
CA SER A 20 8.11 14.55 -23.11
C SER A 20 8.62 13.14 -22.74
N GLN A 21 9.94 13.00 -22.58
CA GLN A 21 10.61 11.77 -22.18
C GLN A 21 10.37 11.44 -20.68
N ILE A 22 10.18 12.45 -19.82
CA ILE A 22 9.99 12.29 -18.37
C ILE A 22 8.51 12.19 -18.01
N LEU A 23 7.63 12.75 -18.83
CA LEU A 23 6.20 12.82 -18.56
C LEU A 23 5.54 11.47 -18.18
N PRO A 24 5.85 10.32 -18.84
CA PRO A 24 5.28 9.03 -18.47
C PRO A 24 5.69 8.53 -17.06
N TYR A 25 6.83 8.99 -16.57
CA TYR A 25 7.36 8.59 -15.26
C TYR A 25 6.98 9.58 -14.14
N ALA A 26 6.54 10.77 -14.49
CA ALA A 26 6.28 11.84 -13.53
C ALA A 26 5.22 11.44 -12.48
N LEU A 27 4.12 10.82 -12.89
CA LEU A 27 3.06 10.37 -12.00
C LEU A 27 3.50 9.19 -11.10
N PRO A 28 4.11 8.09 -11.59
CA PRO A 28 4.65 7.04 -10.74
C PRO A 28 5.71 7.54 -9.76
N VAL A 29 6.62 8.40 -10.21
CA VAL A 29 7.68 8.95 -9.35
C VAL A 29 7.09 9.83 -8.25
N SER A 30 6.15 10.71 -8.55
CA SER A 30 5.50 11.55 -7.54
C SER A 30 4.72 10.72 -6.51
N ALA A 31 4.08 9.62 -6.93
CA ALA A 31 3.41 8.70 -6.02
C ALA A 31 4.40 8.02 -5.07
N VAL A 32 5.54 7.54 -5.59
CA VAL A 32 6.60 6.94 -4.78
C VAL A 32 7.19 7.95 -3.81
N ILE A 33 7.52 9.17 -4.27
CA ILE A 33 8.03 10.25 -3.40
C ILE A 33 7.01 10.56 -2.29
N GLY A 34 5.73 10.72 -2.64
CA GLY A 34 4.67 10.95 -1.67
C GLY A 34 4.55 9.83 -0.62
N ALA A 35 4.70 8.56 -1.04
CA ALA A 35 4.74 7.43 -0.13
C ALA A 35 5.92 7.53 0.84
N PHE A 36 7.11 7.79 0.33
CA PHE A 36 8.32 7.93 1.16
C PHE A 36 8.24 9.10 2.13
N VAL A 37 7.81 10.28 1.67
CA VAL A 37 7.69 11.48 2.51
C VAL A 37 6.75 11.21 3.68
N VAL A 38 5.57 10.65 3.42
CA VAL A 38 4.60 10.33 4.48
C VAL A 38 5.11 9.23 5.40
N THR A 39 5.78 8.22 4.87
CA THR A 39 6.34 7.14 5.69
C THR A 39 7.47 7.64 6.61
N ILE A 40 8.35 8.48 6.09
CA ILE A 40 9.42 9.12 6.85
C ILE A 40 8.82 10.03 7.94
N PHE A 41 7.82 10.82 7.59
CA PHE A 41 7.11 11.67 8.54
C PHE A 41 6.47 10.83 9.67
N LEU A 42 5.74 9.78 9.33
CA LEU A 42 5.15 8.86 10.31
C LEU A 42 6.20 8.28 11.25
N PHE A 43 7.33 7.86 10.69
CA PHE A 43 8.42 7.28 11.46
C PHE A 43 8.99 8.27 12.47
N TYR A 44 9.37 9.47 12.05
CA TYR A 44 9.95 10.48 12.94
C TYR A 44 8.93 10.98 13.96
N PHE A 45 7.69 11.18 13.56
CA PHE A 45 6.63 11.64 14.44
C PHE A 45 6.32 10.62 15.54
N ALA A 46 6.21 9.34 15.19
CA ALA A 46 5.98 8.27 16.16
C ALA A 46 7.18 8.10 17.11
N ALA A 47 8.40 8.25 16.61
CA ALA A 47 9.61 8.19 17.44
C ALA A 47 9.69 9.34 18.44
N PHE A 48 9.23 10.55 18.06
CA PHE A 48 9.30 11.75 18.90
C PHE A 48 8.27 11.73 20.04
N PHE A 49 7.04 11.26 19.80
CA PHE A 49 5.92 11.36 20.76
C PHE A 49 5.69 10.15 21.68
N GLY A 50 6.42 9.08 21.58
CA GLY A 50 6.17 7.96 22.50
C GLY A 50 6.96 6.68 22.23
N GLY A 51 8.03 6.77 21.45
CA GLY A 51 8.75 5.59 21.00
C GLY A 51 7.94 4.82 19.94
N PHE A 52 8.52 3.72 19.44
CA PHE A 52 7.88 2.89 18.41
C PHE A 52 6.76 1.99 18.98
N ASN A 53 5.75 2.60 19.63
CA ASN A 53 4.56 1.87 20.06
C ASN A 53 3.61 1.69 18.85
N ILE A 54 3.10 0.47 18.66
CA ILE A 54 2.17 0.13 17.58
C ILE A 54 0.90 0.99 17.64
N ILE A 55 0.38 1.26 18.83
CA ILE A 55 -0.82 2.08 19.02
C ILE A 55 -0.56 3.52 18.54
N THR A 56 0.58 4.11 18.92
CA THR A 56 0.98 5.45 18.47
C THR A 56 1.11 5.50 16.95
N LEU A 57 1.77 4.50 16.34
CA LEU A 57 1.89 4.40 14.88
C LEU A 57 0.54 4.32 14.18
N LEU A 58 -0.41 3.54 14.71
CA LEU A 58 -1.77 3.44 14.16
C LEU A 58 -2.51 4.76 14.26
N LEU A 59 -2.50 5.42 15.41
CA LEU A 59 -3.19 6.70 15.62
C LEU A 59 -2.63 7.81 14.71
N VAL A 60 -1.29 7.91 14.64
CA VAL A 60 -0.63 8.87 13.74
C VAL A 60 -0.93 8.53 12.28
N GLY A 61 -0.95 7.24 11.92
CA GLY A 61 -1.34 6.79 10.58
C GLY A 61 -2.76 7.19 10.20
N ILE A 62 -3.72 7.08 11.12
CA ILE A 62 -5.12 7.52 10.92
C ILE A 62 -5.18 9.04 10.72
N ALA A 63 -4.49 9.81 11.58
CA ALA A 63 -4.45 11.26 11.47
C ALA A 63 -3.83 11.72 10.14
N VAL A 64 -2.69 11.15 9.74
CA VAL A 64 -2.04 11.46 8.46
C VAL A 64 -2.89 11.06 7.26
N ASN A 65 -3.61 9.93 7.35
CA ASN A 65 -4.55 9.53 6.31
C ASN A 65 -5.70 10.54 6.17
N ALA A 66 -6.24 11.05 7.29
CA ALA A 66 -7.25 12.09 7.28
C ALA A 66 -6.73 13.38 6.62
N PHE A 67 -5.52 13.84 6.98
CA PHE A 67 -4.89 15.01 6.33
C PHE A 67 -4.66 14.78 4.84
N ALA A 68 -4.20 13.60 4.44
CA ALA A 68 -4.03 13.27 3.02
C ALA A 68 -5.36 13.31 2.27
N THR A 69 -6.44 12.83 2.88
CA THR A 69 -7.79 12.85 2.30
C THR A 69 -8.30 14.28 2.11
N VAL A 70 -8.09 15.16 3.10
CA VAL A 70 -8.42 16.61 2.97
C VAL A 70 -7.64 17.23 1.82
N GLY A 71 -6.33 16.96 1.73
CA GLY A 71 -5.50 17.47 0.64
C GLY A 71 -5.94 16.96 -0.74
N ILE A 72 -6.28 15.67 -0.86
CA ILE A 72 -6.84 15.08 -2.09
C ILE A 72 -8.17 15.77 -2.45
N GLY A 73 -9.05 15.99 -1.47
CA GLY A 73 -10.31 16.71 -1.68
C GLY A 73 -10.11 18.16 -2.16
N LEU A 74 -9.09 18.85 -1.63
CA LEU A 74 -8.74 20.19 -2.10
C LEU A 74 -8.27 20.17 -3.56
N PHE A 75 -7.42 19.21 -3.94
CA PHE A 75 -7.01 19.03 -5.33
C PHE A 75 -8.18 18.71 -6.25
N GLN A 76 -9.12 17.88 -5.81
CA GLN A 76 -10.36 17.58 -6.56
C GLN A 76 -11.21 18.83 -6.77
N PHE A 77 -11.28 19.71 -5.78
CA PHE A 77 -12.01 20.99 -5.88
C PHE A 77 -11.35 21.98 -6.87
N LEU A 78 -10.01 21.97 -6.94
CA LEU A 78 -9.24 22.85 -7.84
C LEU A 78 -9.07 22.31 -9.25
N ALA A 79 -9.37 21.01 -9.46
CA ALA A 79 -9.18 20.33 -10.73
C ALA A 79 -10.24 20.73 -11.77
N ASP A 80 -9.82 20.80 -13.03
CA ASP A 80 -10.76 20.83 -14.14
C ASP A 80 -11.46 19.47 -14.37
N ASP A 81 -12.48 19.43 -15.21
CA ASP A 81 -13.28 18.21 -15.46
C ASP A 81 -12.42 17.03 -15.96
N GLY A 82 -11.41 17.28 -16.79
CA GLY A 82 -10.50 16.26 -17.32
C GLY A 82 -9.56 15.72 -16.23
N GLN A 83 -9.02 16.62 -15.43
CA GLN A 83 -8.18 16.29 -14.27
C GLN A 83 -8.99 15.53 -13.23
N LEU A 84 -10.20 15.99 -12.89
CA LEU A 84 -11.09 15.35 -11.93
C LEU A 84 -11.41 13.92 -12.35
N ARG A 85 -11.74 13.70 -13.63
CA ARG A 85 -11.96 12.35 -14.16
C ARG A 85 -10.71 11.47 -14.02
N SER A 86 -9.54 12.01 -14.34
CA SER A 86 -8.26 11.30 -14.20
C SER A 86 -7.96 10.93 -12.75
N LEU A 87 -8.21 11.85 -11.81
CA LEU A 87 -8.07 11.65 -10.37
C LEU A 87 -8.96 10.52 -9.86
N VAL A 88 -10.24 10.54 -10.21
CA VAL A 88 -11.21 9.53 -9.78
C VAL A 88 -10.79 8.15 -10.29
N PHE A 89 -10.48 8.02 -11.58
CA PHE A 89 -10.04 6.73 -12.13
C PHE A 89 -8.71 6.26 -11.55
N TRP A 90 -7.78 7.18 -11.27
CA TRP A 90 -6.50 6.78 -10.67
C TRP A 90 -6.66 6.32 -9.22
N THR A 91 -7.47 7.03 -8.42
CA THR A 91 -7.72 6.66 -7.02
C THR A 91 -8.50 5.36 -6.87
N MET A 92 -9.29 4.98 -7.86
CA MET A 92 -10.02 3.71 -7.88
C MET A 92 -9.17 2.50 -8.28
N GLY A 93 -7.97 2.71 -8.80
CA GLY A 93 -7.02 1.67 -9.17
C GLY A 93 -7.41 0.86 -10.42
N SER A 94 -6.44 0.63 -11.30
CA SER A 94 -6.58 -0.19 -12.50
C SER A 94 -5.22 -0.70 -12.97
N PHE A 95 -5.17 -1.94 -13.45
CA PHE A 95 -3.98 -2.49 -14.11
C PHE A 95 -3.99 -2.29 -15.63
N GLY A 96 -5.10 -1.81 -16.23
CA GLY A 96 -5.25 -1.61 -17.66
C GLY A 96 -4.32 -0.56 -18.27
N ARG A 97 -3.74 0.33 -17.43
CA ARG A 97 -2.78 1.37 -17.85
C ARG A 97 -1.31 0.97 -17.68
N ALA A 98 -1.03 -0.25 -17.19
CA ALA A 98 0.32 -0.71 -16.97
C ALA A 98 1.07 -0.86 -18.31
N SER A 99 2.25 -0.25 -18.41
CA SER A 99 3.15 -0.35 -19.54
C SER A 99 4.47 -0.98 -19.09
N TRP A 100 5.22 -1.59 -20.02
CA TRP A 100 6.53 -2.17 -19.67
C TRP A 100 7.51 -1.14 -19.13
N SER A 101 7.41 0.11 -19.56
CA SER A 101 8.25 1.20 -19.08
C SER A 101 7.98 1.55 -17.60
N SER A 102 6.74 1.48 -17.14
CA SER A 102 6.37 1.73 -15.73
C SER A 102 6.47 0.46 -14.89
N LEU A 103 6.23 -0.72 -15.48
CA LEU A 103 6.25 -2.00 -14.77
C LEU A 103 7.65 -2.38 -14.27
N LEU A 104 8.69 -2.24 -15.12
CA LEU A 104 10.04 -2.66 -14.74
C LEU A 104 10.59 -1.92 -13.52
N PRO A 105 10.56 -0.57 -13.44
CA PRO A 105 11.00 0.14 -12.24
C PRO A 105 10.18 -0.23 -11.00
N ALA A 106 8.86 -0.34 -11.13
CA ALA A 106 7.99 -0.72 -10.03
C ALA A 106 8.30 -2.15 -9.53
N ALA A 107 8.47 -3.11 -10.44
CA ALA A 107 8.81 -4.49 -10.10
C ALA A 107 10.15 -4.60 -9.36
N VAL A 108 11.16 -3.84 -9.79
CA VAL A 108 12.46 -3.78 -9.10
C VAL A 108 12.28 -3.24 -7.68
N MET A 109 11.56 -2.13 -7.51
CA MET A 109 11.32 -1.54 -6.18
C MET A 109 10.49 -2.46 -5.28
N MET A 110 9.45 -3.09 -5.81
CA MET A 110 8.64 -4.07 -5.08
C MET A 110 9.47 -5.27 -4.65
N THR A 111 10.34 -5.78 -5.54
CA THR A 111 11.23 -6.90 -5.23
C THR A 111 12.23 -6.55 -4.13
N ILE A 112 12.85 -5.37 -4.20
CA ILE A 112 13.75 -4.88 -3.15
C ILE A 112 13.01 -4.78 -1.81
N GLY A 113 11.81 -4.19 -1.80
CA GLY A 113 10.97 -4.11 -0.60
C GLY A 113 10.62 -5.49 -0.04
N ALA A 114 10.21 -6.42 -0.90
CA ALA A 114 9.91 -7.80 -0.51
C ALA A 114 11.14 -8.54 0.05
N VAL A 115 12.32 -8.35 -0.54
CA VAL A 115 13.57 -8.92 -0.03
C VAL A 115 13.91 -8.38 1.35
N PHE A 116 13.76 -7.07 1.59
CA PHE A 116 13.94 -6.50 2.93
C PHE A 116 12.99 -7.11 3.96
N LEU A 117 11.73 -7.28 3.61
CA LEU A 117 10.74 -7.89 4.51
C LEU A 117 11.05 -9.37 4.77
N LEU A 118 11.37 -10.14 3.72
CA LEU A 118 11.73 -11.54 3.83
C LEU A 118 13.00 -11.78 4.64
N ALA A 119 13.97 -10.85 4.57
CA ALA A 119 15.18 -10.90 5.38
C ALA A 119 14.88 -10.76 6.88
N GLN A 120 13.83 -10.01 7.25
CA GLN A 120 13.44 -9.78 8.64
C GLN A 120 12.52 -10.87 9.23
N LYS A 121 12.17 -11.92 8.49
CA LYS A 121 11.17 -12.93 8.90
C LYS A 121 11.39 -13.51 10.30
N ARG A 122 12.63 -13.82 10.68
CA ARG A 122 12.97 -14.36 12.01
C ARG A 122 12.84 -13.31 13.11
N ASN A 123 13.33 -12.12 12.84
CA ASN A 123 13.25 -11.02 13.78
C ASN A 123 11.81 -10.58 14.03
N LEU A 124 10.96 -10.61 12.98
CA LEU A 124 9.52 -10.35 13.09
C LEU A 124 8.80 -11.42 13.93
N ASP A 125 9.21 -12.69 13.84
CA ASP A 125 8.67 -13.75 14.70
C ASP A 125 9.03 -13.52 16.18
N ILE A 126 10.26 -13.10 16.45
CA ILE A 126 10.71 -12.78 17.82
C ILE A 126 10.00 -11.52 18.35
N LEU A 127 9.77 -10.51 17.51
CA LEU A 127 9.03 -9.30 17.89
C LEU A 127 7.57 -9.58 18.31
N GLN A 128 6.98 -10.71 17.94
CA GLN A 128 5.65 -11.09 18.44
C GLN A 128 5.61 -11.36 19.94
N LEU A 129 6.77 -11.65 20.56
CA LEU A 129 6.90 -11.83 22.01
C LEU A 129 6.87 -10.51 22.79
N GLY A 130 7.00 -9.38 22.09
CA GLY A 130 7.13 -8.05 22.67
C GLY A 130 8.53 -7.44 22.48
N ASP A 131 8.59 -6.11 22.55
CA ASP A 131 9.83 -5.36 22.28
C ASP A 131 10.93 -5.66 23.30
N ALA A 132 10.55 -5.79 24.59
CA ALA A 132 11.50 -6.06 25.69
C ALA A 132 12.12 -7.45 25.55
N GLU A 133 11.29 -8.46 25.34
CA GLU A 133 11.71 -9.86 25.17
C GLU A 133 12.57 -10.03 23.92
N ALA A 134 12.20 -9.36 22.82
CA ALA A 134 12.97 -9.37 21.58
C ALA A 134 14.37 -8.76 21.80
N GLY A 135 14.46 -7.67 22.57
CA GLY A 135 15.74 -7.05 22.95
C GLY A 135 16.60 -8.00 23.77
N HIS A 136 16.03 -8.70 24.74
CA HIS A 136 16.75 -9.70 25.55
C HIS A 136 17.26 -10.88 24.71
N LEU A 137 16.57 -11.23 23.63
CA LEU A 137 16.98 -12.26 22.66
C LEU A 137 18.00 -11.74 21.63
N GLY A 138 18.50 -10.51 21.79
CA GLY A 138 19.56 -9.94 20.96
C GLY A 138 19.07 -9.31 19.66
N VAL A 139 17.75 -9.08 19.50
CA VAL A 139 17.21 -8.41 18.31
C VAL A 139 17.30 -6.90 18.50
N ASP A 140 17.91 -6.19 17.54
CA ASP A 140 17.82 -4.74 17.46
C ASP A 140 16.43 -4.33 16.96
N VAL A 141 15.52 -4.17 17.92
CA VAL A 141 14.09 -3.85 17.68
C VAL A 141 13.92 -2.61 16.81
N ASN A 142 14.74 -1.56 17.05
CA ASN A 142 14.64 -0.33 16.29
C ASN A 142 15.03 -0.51 14.82
N SER A 143 16.11 -1.21 14.55
CA SER A 143 16.56 -1.50 13.18
C SER A 143 15.56 -2.40 12.44
N VAL A 144 15.01 -3.41 13.10
CA VAL A 144 13.98 -4.29 12.50
C VAL A 144 12.74 -3.49 12.14
N LYS A 145 12.23 -2.65 13.05
CA LYS A 145 11.06 -1.79 12.78
C LYS A 145 11.34 -0.82 11.62
N LYS A 146 12.51 -0.17 11.60
CA LYS A 146 12.92 0.72 10.50
C LYS A 146 12.93 0.01 9.16
N LEU A 147 13.61 -1.13 9.06
CA LEU A 147 13.73 -1.89 7.82
C LEU A 147 12.38 -2.43 7.34
N THR A 148 11.52 -2.86 8.27
CA THR A 148 10.16 -3.31 7.95
C THR A 148 9.31 -2.17 7.39
N ILE A 149 9.35 -1.00 8.01
CA ILE A 149 8.61 0.19 7.54
C ILE A 149 9.12 0.63 6.16
N LEU A 150 10.45 0.72 5.98
CA LEU A 150 11.04 1.10 4.69
C LEU A 150 10.74 0.08 3.59
N GLY A 151 10.89 -1.22 3.87
CA GLY A 151 10.56 -2.28 2.93
C GLY A 151 9.09 -2.28 2.52
N SER A 152 8.19 -2.06 3.50
CA SER A 152 6.75 -1.95 3.23
C SER A 152 6.42 -0.71 2.42
N ALA A 153 7.01 0.45 2.74
CA ALA A 153 6.80 1.69 1.99
C ALA A 153 7.27 1.57 0.54
N LEU A 154 8.42 0.91 0.33
CA LEU A 154 8.96 0.67 -1.00
C LEU A 154 8.03 -0.23 -1.82
N ALA A 155 7.63 -1.37 -1.26
CA ALA A 155 6.77 -2.34 -1.93
C ALA A 155 5.39 -1.76 -2.24
N VAL A 156 4.73 -1.16 -1.22
CA VAL A 156 3.38 -0.60 -1.36
C VAL A 156 3.40 0.67 -2.22
N GLY A 157 4.38 1.56 -2.01
CA GLY A 157 4.52 2.80 -2.78
C GLY A 157 4.68 2.52 -4.27
N ALA A 158 5.55 1.56 -4.64
CA ALA A 158 5.73 1.15 -6.03
C ALA A 158 4.48 0.47 -6.62
N GLY A 159 3.79 -0.37 -5.84
CA GLY A 159 2.53 -0.99 -6.25
C GLY A 159 1.45 0.05 -6.53
N VAL A 160 1.24 0.98 -5.60
CA VAL A 160 0.24 2.07 -5.75
C VAL A 160 0.60 3.01 -6.89
N ALA A 161 1.89 3.29 -7.10
CA ALA A 161 2.34 4.10 -8.23
C ALA A 161 1.98 3.48 -9.59
N LEU A 162 2.02 2.15 -9.68
CA LEU A 162 1.71 1.40 -10.90
C LEU A 162 0.21 1.25 -11.14
N SER A 163 -0.55 0.86 -10.13
CA SER A 163 -1.94 0.44 -10.25
C SER A 163 -2.97 1.39 -9.63
N GLY A 164 -2.53 2.46 -8.97
CA GLY A 164 -3.42 3.24 -8.10
C GLY A 164 -3.73 2.50 -6.80
N ILE A 165 -4.75 2.97 -6.07
CA ILE A 165 -5.11 2.38 -4.77
C ILE A 165 -5.90 1.10 -5.00
N VAL A 166 -5.39 -0.04 -4.46
CA VAL A 166 -6.13 -1.31 -4.41
C VAL A 166 -6.52 -1.58 -2.95
N GLY A 167 -7.81 -1.52 -2.67
CA GLY A 167 -8.36 -1.69 -1.32
C GLY A 167 -8.43 -3.15 -0.89
N PHE A 168 -8.55 -3.38 0.43
CA PHE A 168 -8.82 -4.65 1.12
C PHE A 168 -7.77 -5.76 0.97
N VAL A 169 -7.04 -5.87 -0.12
CA VAL A 169 -6.05 -6.96 -0.35
C VAL A 169 -5.04 -7.01 0.80
N GLY A 170 -4.49 -5.86 1.20
CA GLY A 170 -3.49 -5.77 2.28
C GLY A 170 -4.01 -6.16 3.68
N LEU A 171 -5.32 -6.15 3.91
CA LEU A 171 -5.93 -6.57 5.17
C LEU A 171 -6.37 -8.03 5.12
N VAL A 172 -7.05 -8.42 4.05
CA VAL A 172 -7.67 -9.75 3.90
C VAL A 172 -6.62 -10.83 3.70
N VAL A 173 -5.65 -10.59 2.83
CA VAL A 173 -4.65 -11.61 2.46
C VAL A 173 -3.81 -12.07 3.67
N PRO A 174 -3.16 -11.19 4.45
CA PRO A 174 -2.38 -11.64 5.60
C PRO A 174 -3.23 -12.39 6.64
N HIS A 175 -4.48 -11.98 6.81
CA HIS A 175 -5.38 -12.64 7.73
C HIS A 175 -5.75 -14.05 7.25
N LEU A 176 -6.09 -14.21 5.96
CA LEU A 176 -6.32 -15.52 5.35
C LEU A 176 -5.12 -16.44 5.47
N VAL A 177 -3.94 -15.95 5.15
CA VAL A 177 -2.71 -16.73 5.23
C VAL A 177 -2.44 -17.19 6.68
N ARG A 178 -2.67 -16.31 7.67
CA ARG A 178 -2.55 -16.69 9.09
C ARG A 178 -3.51 -17.80 9.49
N LEU A 179 -4.73 -17.78 8.98
CA LEU A 179 -5.72 -18.83 9.24
C LEU A 179 -5.36 -20.17 8.57
N LEU A 180 -4.76 -20.12 7.38
CA LEU A 180 -4.44 -21.32 6.60
C LEU A 180 -3.11 -21.96 7.00
N ILE A 181 -2.07 -21.15 7.26
CA ILE A 181 -0.69 -21.62 7.40
C ILE A 181 -0.09 -21.26 8.76
N GLY A 182 -0.77 -20.38 9.53
CA GLY A 182 -0.31 -19.92 10.84
C GLY A 182 0.42 -18.57 10.81
N ALA A 183 0.85 -18.11 11.99
CA ALA A 183 1.35 -16.75 12.19
C ALA A 183 2.87 -16.61 11.97
N ARG A 184 3.62 -17.69 11.72
CA ARG A 184 5.07 -17.63 11.51
C ARG A 184 5.41 -16.88 10.22
N HIS A 185 6.17 -15.80 10.31
CA HIS A 185 6.54 -14.94 9.17
C HIS A 185 7.31 -15.68 8.08
N GLN A 186 7.98 -16.77 8.42
CA GLN A 186 8.66 -17.63 7.46
C GLN A 186 7.72 -18.16 6.37
N PHE A 187 6.47 -18.49 6.71
CA PHE A 187 5.43 -18.96 5.79
C PHE A 187 4.44 -17.86 5.43
N LEU A 188 4.17 -16.96 6.38
CA LEU A 188 3.23 -15.86 6.20
C LEU A 188 3.64 -14.94 5.04
N LEU A 189 4.89 -14.49 4.99
CA LEU A 189 5.33 -13.54 3.96
C LEU A 189 5.27 -14.13 2.54
N PRO A 190 5.84 -15.33 2.27
CA PRO A 190 5.67 -15.96 0.95
C PRO A 190 4.22 -16.29 0.63
N GLY A 191 3.44 -16.74 1.63
CA GLY A 191 2.02 -16.99 1.47
C GLY A 191 1.23 -15.75 1.08
N CYS A 192 1.56 -14.58 1.67
CA CYS A 192 0.96 -13.31 1.28
C CYS A 192 1.31 -12.90 -0.16
N ILE A 193 2.54 -13.17 -0.62
CA ILE A 193 2.93 -12.91 -2.01
C ILE A 193 2.10 -13.79 -2.95
N GLY A 194 2.03 -15.11 -2.70
CA GLY A 194 1.31 -16.04 -3.57
C GLY A 194 -0.20 -15.80 -3.56
N LEU A 195 -0.84 -15.74 -2.38
CA LEU A 195 -2.28 -15.54 -2.28
C LEU A 195 -2.70 -14.13 -2.72
N GLY A 196 -1.90 -13.12 -2.36
CA GLY A 196 -2.16 -11.73 -2.73
C GLY A 196 -2.12 -11.52 -4.23
N SER A 197 -1.10 -12.05 -4.93
CA SER A 197 -1.04 -11.98 -6.38
C SER A 197 -2.20 -12.73 -7.04
N SER A 198 -2.56 -13.91 -6.55
CA SER A 198 -3.69 -14.69 -7.08
C SER A 198 -5.03 -13.94 -6.95
N ILE A 199 -5.32 -13.37 -5.77
CA ILE A 199 -6.53 -12.58 -5.54
C ILE A 199 -6.55 -11.34 -6.43
N THR A 200 -5.42 -10.66 -6.57
CA THR A 200 -5.31 -9.44 -7.39
C THR A 200 -5.54 -9.75 -8.88
N ILE A 201 -4.95 -10.84 -9.40
CA ILE A 201 -5.16 -11.29 -10.78
C ILE A 201 -6.62 -11.66 -11.02
N LEU A 202 -7.26 -12.39 -10.11
CA LEU A 202 -8.68 -12.73 -10.20
C LEU A 202 -9.56 -11.48 -10.15
N ALA A 203 -9.25 -10.52 -9.30
CA ALA A 203 -9.98 -9.25 -9.23
C ALA A 203 -9.83 -8.43 -10.51
N ASP A 204 -8.64 -8.38 -11.11
CA ASP A 204 -8.42 -7.72 -12.41
C ASP A 204 -9.18 -8.44 -13.54
N LEU A 205 -9.17 -9.75 -13.58
CA LEU A 205 -9.95 -10.53 -14.53
C LEU A 205 -11.45 -10.22 -14.41
N LEU A 206 -12.00 -10.23 -13.21
CA LEU A 206 -13.40 -9.88 -12.97
C LEU A 206 -13.70 -8.42 -13.37
N SER A 207 -12.80 -7.49 -13.06
CA SER A 207 -12.98 -6.07 -13.41
C SER A 207 -13.12 -5.84 -14.91
N ARG A 208 -12.45 -6.65 -15.72
CA ARG A 208 -12.48 -6.58 -17.20
C ARG A 208 -13.62 -7.35 -17.83
N THR A 209 -14.24 -8.30 -17.12
CA THR A 209 -15.23 -9.21 -17.71
C THR A 209 -16.67 -8.90 -17.32
N ILE A 210 -16.90 -8.20 -16.19
CA ILE A 210 -18.27 -7.96 -15.66
C ILE A 210 -19.05 -6.98 -16.53
N ILE A 211 -18.42 -5.89 -17.02
CA ILE A 211 -19.11 -4.83 -17.78
C ILE A 211 -18.34 -4.51 -19.07
N VAL A 212 -18.50 -5.32 -20.08
CA VAL A 212 -17.90 -5.09 -21.42
C VAL A 212 -18.75 -4.07 -22.19
N PRO A 213 -18.17 -3.05 -22.87
CA PRO A 213 -16.74 -2.80 -23.09
C PRO A 213 -16.04 -1.93 -22.04
N ALA A 214 -16.72 -1.53 -20.97
CA ALA A 214 -16.12 -0.72 -19.91
C ALA A 214 -15.34 -1.61 -18.92
N GLU A 215 -14.21 -1.10 -18.40
CA GLU A 215 -13.45 -1.75 -17.35
C GLU A 215 -13.87 -1.17 -15.99
N LEU A 216 -14.26 -2.04 -15.05
CA LEU A 216 -14.48 -1.64 -13.66
C LEU A 216 -13.13 -1.37 -12.98
N PRO A 217 -13.05 -0.36 -12.09
CA PRO A 217 -11.90 -0.21 -11.22
C PRO A 217 -11.70 -1.43 -10.31
N VAL A 218 -10.45 -1.91 -10.22
CA VAL A 218 -10.12 -3.13 -9.45
C VAL A 218 -10.46 -2.97 -7.97
N SER A 219 -10.31 -1.78 -7.41
CA SER A 219 -10.65 -1.48 -6.01
C SER A 219 -12.14 -1.70 -5.70
N LEU A 220 -13.05 -1.48 -6.66
CA LEU A 220 -14.47 -1.77 -6.46
C LEU A 220 -14.71 -3.28 -6.30
N VAL A 221 -14.07 -4.10 -7.15
CA VAL A 221 -14.19 -5.56 -7.09
C VAL A 221 -13.57 -6.11 -5.80
N THR A 222 -12.36 -5.66 -5.46
CA THR A 222 -11.69 -6.12 -4.23
C THR A 222 -12.42 -5.69 -2.97
N SER A 223 -13.02 -4.49 -2.96
CA SER A 223 -13.79 -3.99 -1.82
C SER A 223 -15.14 -4.70 -1.69
N ALA A 224 -15.83 -4.95 -2.81
CA ALA A 224 -17.12 -5.64 -2.80
C ALA A 224 -17.01 -7.08 -2.28
N ILE A 225 -15.88 -7.75 -2.53
CA ILE A 225 -15.62 -9.09 -2.01
C ILE A 225 -14.98 -9.02 -0.61
N GLY A 226 -14.03 -8.13 -0.41
CA GLY A 226 -13.23 -8.06 0.80
C GLY A 226 -14.00 -7.56 2.02
N ALA A 227 -14.89 -6.59 1.88
CA ALA A 227 -15.63 -6.03 3.01
C ALA A 227 -16.62 -7.02 3.64
N PRO A 228 -17.51 -7.72 2.88
CA PRO A 228 -18.39 -8.75 3.45
C PRO A 228 -17.59 -9.91 4.04
N PHE A 229 -16.52 -10.33 3.37
CA PHE A 229 -15.64 -11.40 3.88
C PHE A 229 -15.01 -11.02 5.23
N PHE A 230 -14.54 -9.79 5.37
CA PHE A 230 -13.93 -9.30 6.61
C PHE A 230 -14.96 -9.20 7.75
N LEU A 231 -16.19 -8.75 7.46
CA LEU A 231 -17.30 -8.73 8.43
C LEU A 231 -17.66 -10.15 8.90
N TYR A 232 -17.75 -11.10 7.96
CA TYR A 232 -17.98 -12.51 8.29
C TYR A 232 -16.88 -13.07 9.22
N LEU A 233 -15.65 -12.73 8.95
CA LEU A 233 -14.50 -13.19 9.72
C LEU A 233 -14.54 -12.67 11.17
N ILE A 234 -14.81 -11.37 11.35
CA ILE A 234 -14.93 -10.75 12.69
C ILE A 234 -16.08 -11.39 13.47
N SER A 235 -17.21 -11.67 12.82
CA SER A 235 -18.37 -12.28 13.50
C SER A 235 -18.03 -13.67 14.05
N ARG A 236 -17.17 -14.42 13.35
CA ARG A 236 -16.77 -15.78 13.76
C ARG A 236 -15.72 -15.76 14.88
N THR A 237 -14.85 -14.76 14.92
CA THR A 237 -13.79 -14.64 15.95
C THR A 237 -14.38 -14.25 17.32
N ARG A 238 -15.57 -13.65 17.38
CA ARG A 238 -16.27 -13.34 18.65
C ARG A 238 -17.06 -14.52 19.23
N ALA A 239 -17.14 -15.64 18.54
CA ALA A 239 -17.88 -16.84 18.96
C ALA A 239 -16.99 -17.89 19.66
N ILE A 240 -15.73 -17.57 19.93
CA ILE A 240 -14.78 -18.35 20.73
C ILE A 240 -14.34 -17.50 21.93
#